data_eac2fb6fe1a4fe14c422ba0185836058
#
_entry.id   eac2fb6fe1a4fe14c422ba0185836058
#
_cell.length_a   1.000
_cell.length_b   1.000
_cell.length_c   1.000
_cell.angle_alpha   90.00
_cell.angle_beta   90.00
_cell.angle_gamma   90.00
#
_symmetry.space_group_name_H-M   'P 1'
#
loop_
_entity.id
_entity.type
_entity.pdbx_description
1 polymer ?
#
loop_
_entity_poly.entity_id
_entity_poly.type
_entity_poly.pdbx_seq_one_letter_code
_entity_poly.pdbx_strand_id
1 'polypeptide(L)'
;MTKEFKITILFAITLSGLLAVSSLFAANSKGSIHVRVAAYNVEFGKNASPEEIGKMFKPYDLDMIGFNEVPDGDWTARVGKVLGMKHTYVGKISSANHKDKYKSILSRTPFQSTVEHELSVQRRRSWNPASVVQAVTQIEGIPVSFYSLHICRSTDSHDTGHAHRFVNEVLPKDKTDRIILLGDFNNEMGDNALQAIEKAGMRATWEDLKIDVSKEFTYNALDPQKNHGVIDHIFYSAKSKVTEGGIIELKKALSDHKPVWAEIAFSKDLEKGEATKLK
;
A
#
# COMPACT_ATOMS: atom_id res chain seq x y z
N MET A 1 69.54 31.61 -10.41
CA MET A 1 68.32 32.16 -10.98
C MET A 1 67.53 31.02 -11.59
N THR A 2 66.64 30.39 -10.82
CA THR A 2 65.81 29.27 -11.27
C THR A 2 64.29 29.77 -11.16
N LYS A 3 63.64 29.86 -12.31
CA LYS A 3 62.23 30.24 -12.40
C LYS A 3 61.38 29.03 -12.06
N GLU A 4 60.59 29.16 -10.99
CA GLU A 4 59.50 28.22 -10.70
C GLU A 4 58.34 28.50 -11.62
N PHE A 5 57.88 27.45 -12.34
CA PHE A 5 56.62 27.45 -13.11
C PHE A 5 55.52 26.94 -12.23
N LYS A 6 54.59 27.80 -11.81
CA LYS A 6 53.36 27.41 -11.15
C LYS A 6 52.34 26.97 -12.21
N ILE A 7 52.02 25.69 -12.19
CA ILE A 7 50.90 25.15 -12.98
C ILE A 7 49.63 25.34 -12.16
N THR A 8 48.76 26.26 -12.61
CA THR A 8 47.39 26.38 -12.09
C THR A 8 46.51 25.50 -12.96
N ILE A 9 46.17 24.32 -12.47
CA ILE A 9 45.12 23.46 -13.09
C ILE A 9 43.78 23.93 -12.59
N LEU A 10 43.01 24.47 -13.52
CA LEU A 10 41.64 24.94 -13.31
C LEU A 10 40.69 23.74 -13.20
N PHE A 11 40.18 23.46 -12.00
CA PHE A 11 39.05 22.54 -11.80
C PHE A 11 37.74 23.24 -12.22
N ALA A 12 37.38 23.09 -13.47
CA ALA A 12 36.12 23.64 -14.01
C ALA A 12 35.34 22.58 -14.83
N ILE A 13 35.20 21.37 -14.30
CA ILE A 13 34.29 20.37 -14.88
C ILE A 13 33.73 19.55 -13.73
N THR A 14 32.56 19.92 -13.16
CA THR A 14 31.64 18.98 -12.49
C THR A 14 30.29 19.60 -12.11
N LEU A 15 30.04 20.88 -12.37
CA LEU A 15 28.72 21.45 -11.99
C LEU A 15 27.64 21.30 -13.08
N SER A 16 28.03 21.13 -14.33
CA SER A 16 27.09 20.98 -15.47
C SER A 16 26.50 19.57 -15.61
N GLY A 17 27.18 18.54 -15.09
CA GLY A 17 26.69 17.15 -15.12
C GLY A 17 25.55 16.86 -14.14
N LEU A 18 25.61 17.45 -12.93
CA LEU A 18 24.56 17.25 -11.92
C LEU A 18 23.25 17.95 -12.27
N LEU A 19 23.29 19.11 -12.93
CA LEU A 19 22.10 19.82 -13.36
C LEU A 19 21.39 19.16 -14.53
N ALA A 20 22.10 18.46 -15.41
CA ALA A 20 21.51 17.73 -16.53
C ALA A 20 20.80 16.44 -16.08
N VAL A 21 21.32 15.74 -15.06
CA VAL A 21 20.67 14.54 -14.50
C VAL A 21 19.41 14.93 -13.72
N SER A 22 19.46 16.02 -12.94
CA SER A 22 18.28 16.54 -12.23
C SER A 22 17.17 17.00 -13.18
N SER A 23 17.51 17.56 -14.34
CA SER A 23 16.53 17.99 -15.34
C SER A 23 15.92 16.84 -16.14
N LEU A 24 16.63 15.71 -16.32
CA LEU A 24 16.05 14.51 -16.92
C LEU A 24 15.01 13.83 -16.01
N PHE A 25 15.26 13.80 -14.69
CA PHE A 25 14.26 13.29 -13.73
C PHE A 25 13.05 14.24 -13.59
N ALA A 26 13.26 15.55 -13.66
CA ALA A 26 12.17 16.53 -13.62
C ALA A 26 11.35 16.59 -14.94
N ALA A 27 11.94 16.24 -16.07
CA ALA A 27 11.23 16.23 -17.37
C ALA A 27 10.24 15.06 -17.49
N ASN A 28 10.45 13.94 -16.75
CA ASN A 28 9.52 12.79 -16.74
C ASN A 28 8.36 12.94 -15.74
N SER A 29 8.36 13.96 -14.88
CA SER A 29 7.29 14.20 -13.89
C SER A 29 6.18 15.13 -14.40
N LYS A 30 6.28 15.66 -15.60
CA LYS A 30 5.29 16.57 -16.22
C LYS A 30 4.02 15.84 -16.63
N GLY A 31 3.30 15.23 -15.75
CA GLY A 31 2.06 14.51 -16.06
C GLY A 31 1.72 13.39 -15.08
N SER A 32 2.45 13.24 -13.99
CA SER A 32 2.14 12.23 -12.96
C SER A 32 1.91 12.85 -11.59
N ILE A 33 0.98 12.26 -10.82
CA ILE A 33 0.92 12.44 -9.37
C ILE A 33 1.64 11.26 -8.72
N HIS A 34 2.34 11.52 -7.63
CA HIS A 34 3.02 10.50 -6.84
C HIS A 34 2.26 10.30 -5.54
N VAL A 35 1.97 9.06 -5.20
CA VAL A 35 1.18 8.69 -4.02
C VAL A 35 1.98 7.71 -3.20
N ARG A 36 2.37 8.12 -1.99
CA ARG A 36 3.09 7.27 -1.03
C ARG A 36 2.12 6.60 -0.09
N VAL A 37 2.14 5.27 -0.06
CA VAL A 37 1.19 4.48 0.70
C VAL A 37 1.87 3.39 1.51
N ALA A 38 1.22 2.96 2.58
CA ALA A 38 1.68 1.82 3.37
C ALA A 38 0.51 0.93 3.82
N ALA A 39 0.80 -0.34 4.06
CA ALA A 39 -0.09 -1.30 4.72
C ALA A 39 0.57 -1.84 5.98
N TYR A 40 -0.21 -2.04 7.03
CA TYR A 40 0.27 -2.64 8.26
C TYR A 40 -0.83 -3.34 9.05
N ASN A 41 -0.67 -4.65 9.28
CA ASN A 41 -1.43 -5.36 10.29
C ASN A 41 -0.81 -5.10 11.66
N VAL A 42 -1.59 -4.58 12.62
CA VAL A 42 -1.08 -4.08 13.91
C VAL A 42 -1.36 -5.00 15.09
N GLU A 43 -1.81 -6.22 14.84
CA GLU A 43 -2.10 -7.25 15.88
C GLU A 43 -2.84 -6.62 17.08
N PHE A 44 -3.98 -5.99 16.83
CA PHE A 44 -4.83 -5.34 17.86
C PHE A 44 -4.15 -4.19 18.62
N GLY A 45 -3.04 -3.64 18.11
CA GLY A 45 -2.23 -2.66 18.86
C GLY A 45 -1.54 -3.24 20.11
N LYS A 46 -1.37 -4.56 20.16
CA LYS A 46 -0.91 -5.32 21.35
C LYS A 46 0.55 -5.05 21.69
N ASN A 47 1.41 -4.88 20.68
CA ASN A 47 2.86 -4.82 20.85
C ASN A 47 3.42 -3.40 20.81
N ALA A 48 2.64 -2.43 20.32
CA ALA A 48 3.05 -1.04 20.22
C ALA A 48 1.86 -0.09 20.32
N SER A 49 2.10 1.08 20.88
CA SER A 49 1.12 2.16 20.92
C SER A 49 0.94 2.78 19.52
N PRO A 50 -0.21 3.42 19.24
CA PRO A 50 -0.39 4.17 17.99
C PRO A 50 0.65 5.28 17.80
N GLU A 51 1.17 5.84 18.87
CA GLU A 51 2.22 6.86 18.82
C GLU A 51 3.57 6.27 18.36
N GLU A 52 3.92 5.05 18.76
CA GLU A 52 5.11 4.34 18.28
C GLU A 52 4.98 3.99 16.80
N ILE A 53 3.80 3.51 16.37
CA ILE A 53 3.50 3.24 14.96
C ILE A 53 3.61 4.52 14.14
N GLY A 54 3.05 5.64 14.61
CA GLY A 54 3.17 6.93 13.94
C GLY A 54 4.63 7.39 13.80
N LYS A 55 5.45 7.24 14.85
CA LYS A 55 6.88 7.58 14.80
C LYS A 55 7.64 6.72 13.79
N MET A 56 7.30 5.43 13.69
CA MET A 56 7.91 4.51 12.73
C MET A 56 7.64 4.93 11.29
N PHE A 57 6.41 5.36 10.96
CA PHE A 57 6.06 5.79 9.60
C PHE A 57 6.56 7.20 9.24
N LYS A 58 6.97 8.02 10.21
CA LYS A 58 7.33 9.43 9.97
C LYS A 58 8.37 9.65 8.87
N PRO A 59 9.43 8.81 8.71
CA PRO A 59 10.42 8.99 7.66
C PRO A 59 9.91 8.75 6.22
N TYR A 60 8.75 8.12 6.06
CA TYR A 60 8.25 7.68 4.75
C TYR A 60 7.38 8.72 4.03
N ASP A 61 6.99 9.80 4.73
CA ASP A 61 6.17 10.91 4.19
C ASP A 61 4.93 10.44 3.42
N LEU A 62 4.16 9.55 4.05
CA LEU A 62 3.03 8.86 3.44
C LEU A 62 1.84 9.79 3.21
N ASP A 63 1.12 9.58 2.12
CA ASP A 63 -0.16 10.24 1.83
C ASP A 63 -1.34 9.46 2.42
N MET A 64 -1.26 8.12 2.38
CA MET A 64 -2.31 7.24 2.88
C MET A 64 -1.71 5.99 3.53
N ILE A 65 -2.38 5.48 4.56
CA ILE A 65 -2.01 4.24 5.24
C ILE A 65 -3.27 3.40 5.45
N GLY A 66 -3.21 2.12 5.05
CA GLY A 66 -4.21 1.11 5.40
C GLY A 66 -3.73 0.27 6.58
N PHE A 67 -4.58 0.15 7.59
CA PHE A 67 -4.29 -0.70 8.74
C PHE A 67 -5.26 -1.88 8.80
N ASN A 68 -4.74 -3.01 9.27
CA ASN A 68 -5.51 -4.22 9.55
C ASN A 68 -5.37 -4.60 11.04
N GLU A 69 -6.35 -5.31 11.55
CA GLU A 69 -6.45 -5.68 12.96
C GLU A 69 -6.31 -4.48 13.91
N VAL A 70 -7.03 -3.41 13.57
CA VAL A 70 -7.06 -2.21 14.39
C VAL A 70 -8.03 -2.42 15.54
N PRO A 71 -7.69 -2.04 16.79
CA PRO A 71 -8.67 -1.99 17.88
C PRO A 71 -9.71 -0.91 17.63
N ASP A 72 -10.85 -1.05 18.25
CA ASP A 72 -11.90 -0.04 18.24
C ASP A 72 -11.44 1.30 18.85
N GLY A 73 -12.18 2.37 18.57
CA GLY A 73 -11.97 3.69 19.14
C GLY A 73 -11.08 4.62 18.31
N ASP A 74 -10.21 5.35 18.98
CA ASP A 74 -9.42 6.45 18.38
C ASP A 74 -8.01 6.04 17.91
N TRP A 75 -7.70 4.74 17.89
CA TRP A 75 -6.36 4.24 17.62
C TRP A 75 -5.75 4.82 16.33
N THR A 76 -6.48 4.73 15.20
CA THR A 76 -6.02 5.26 13.91
C THR A 76 -5.82 6.78 13.94
N ALA A 77 -6.72 7.51 14.62
CA ALA A 77 -6.60 8.97 14.76
C ALA A 77 -5.37 9.38 15.58
N ARG A 78 -4.98 8.58 16.58
CA ARG A 78 -3.77 8.82 17.36
C ARG A 78 -2.50 8.61 16.54
N VAL A 79 -2.45 7.59 15.67
CA VAL A 79 -1.37 7.46 14.66
C VAL A 79 -1.32 8.72 13.80
N GLY A 80 -2.47 9.14 13.27
CA GLY A 80 -2.60 10.34 12.45
C GLY A 80 -2.12 11.61 13.12
N LYS A 81 -2.36 11.77 14.40
CA LYS A 81 -1.88 12.92 15.19
C LYS A 81 -0.35 13.04 15.16
N VAL A 82 0.37 11.92 15.23
CA VAL A 82 1.85 11.90 15.17
C VAL A 82 2.36 12.28 13.78
N LEU A 83 1.65 11.84 12.73
CA LEU A 83 2.01 12.06 11.33
C LEU A 83 1.50 13.39 10.76
N GLY A 84 0.66 14.13 11.50
CA GLY A 84 -0.03 15.31 10.98
C GLY A 84 -1.14 14.98 9.98
N MET A 85 -1.59 13.71 9.91
CA MET A 85 -2.68 13.23 9.06
C MET A 85 -4.00 13.28 9.85
N LYS A 86 -5.02 13.93 9.27
CA LYS A 86 -6.24 14.27 10.03
C LYS A 86 -7.47 13.46 9.62
N HIS A 87 -7.42 12.76 8.49
CA HIS A 87 -8.58 12.10 7.92
C HIS A 87 -8.49 10.60 8.17
N THR A 88 -9.46 10.07 8.92
CA THR A 88 -9.51 8.65 9.29
C THR A 88 -10.85 8.05 8.93
N TYR A 89 -10.84 6.84 8.47
CA TYR A 89 -12.02 6.01 8.31
C TYR A 89 -11.76 4.63 8.93
N VAL A 90 -12.57 4.23 9.87
CA VAL A 90 -12.53 2.90 10.50
C VAL A 90 -13.77 2.15 10.10
N GLY A 91 -13.61 0.95 9.56
CA GLY A 91 -14.70 0.04 9.23
C GLY A 91 -15.44 -0.41 10.49
N LYS A 92 -16.66 -0.89 10.32
CA LYS A 92 -17.55 -1.38 11.39
C LYS A 92 -17.57 -2.90 11.49
N ILE A 93 -17.07 -3.59 10.47
CA ILE A 93 -17.03 -5.05 10.41
C ILE A 93 -15.66 -5.53 10.89
N SER A 94 -15.65 -6.17 12.05
CA SER A 94 -14.46 -6.83 12.57
C SER A 94 -14.33 -8.24 11.98
N SER A 95 -13.18 -8.56 11.39
CA SER A 95 -12.96 -9.85 10.71
C SER A 95 -13.09 -11.03 11.67
N ALA A 96 -13.72 -12.11 11.20
CA ALA A 96 -13.94 -13.37 11.93
C ALA A 96 -14.65 -13.20 13.30
N ASN A 97 -15.53 -12.20 13.42
CA ASN A 97 -16.18 -11.84 14.70
C ASN A 97 -15.20 -11.56 15.85
N HIS A 98 -13.96 -11.25 15.54
CA HIS A 98 -13.01 -10.87 16.56
C HIS A 98 -13.31 -9.47 17.08
N LYS A 99 -13.00 -9.20 18.35
CA LYS A 99 -13.28 -7.91 18.98
C LYS A 99 -12.53 -6.72 18.31
N ASP A 100 -11.32 -6.93 17.85
CA ASP A 100 -10.37 -5.87 17.46
C ASP A 100 -9.70 -6.13 16.09
N LYS A 101 -10.43 -6.69 15.10
CA LYS A 101 -9.92 -6.92 13.73
C LYS A 101 -10.54 -5.98 12.71
N TYR A 102 -10.63 -4.70 13.05
CA TYR A 102 -11.14 -3.69 12.12
C TYR A 102 -10.09 -3.35 11.05
N LYS A 103 -10.56 -2.84 9.93
CA LYS A 103 -9.72 -2.22 8.89
C LYS A 103 -9.90 -0.72 8.97
N SER A 104 -8.82 0.02 8.78
CA SER A 104 -8.91 1.48 8.73
C SER A 104 -8.04 2.09 7.66
N ILE A 105 -8.38 3.32 7.30
CA ILE A 105 -7.62 4.15 6.37
C ILE A 105 -7.31 5.47 7.09
N LEU A 106 -6.04 5.87 7.03
CA LEU A 106 -5.54 7.16 7.44
C LEU A 106 -5.08 7.93 6.21
N SER A 107 -5.48 9.19 6.06
CA SER A 107 -5.14 10.02 4.89
C SER A 107 -4.66 11.42 5.30
N ARG A 108 -3.72 11.94 4.52
CA ARG A 108 -3.28 13.33 4.58
C ARG A 108 -4.34 14.27 4.00
N THR A 109 -5.04 13.84 2.97
CA THR A 109 -6.06 14.61 2.26
C THR A 109 -7.48 14.21 2.66
N PRO A 110 -8.47 15.13 2.60
CA PRO A 110 -9.86 14.83 2.93
C PRO A 110 -10.46 13.74 2.05
N PHE A 111 -11.29 12.89 2.63
CA PHE A 111 -12.07 11.92 1.86
C PHE A 111 -13.23 12.61 1.12
N GLN A 112 -13.43 12.26 -0.14
CA GLN A 112 -14.63 12.57 -0.91
C GLN A 112 -15.77 11.59 -0.57
N SER A 113 -15.40 10.32 -0.36
CA SER A 113 -16.32 9.28 0.08
C SER A 113 -15.58 8.17 0.82
N THR A 114 -16.29 7.48 1.69
CA THR A 114 -15.83 6.28 2.37
C THR A 114 -16.94 5.25 2.39
N VAL A 115 -16.58 3.98 2.23
CA VAL A 115 -17.53 2.87 2.30
C VAL A 115 -16.83 1.61 2.79
N GLU A 116 -17.56 0.74 3.47
CA GLU A 116 -17.13 -0.60 3.80
C GLU A 116 -17.97 -1.60 3.02
N HIS A 117 -17.29 -2.49 2.29
CA HIS A 117 -17.91 -3.55 1.51
C HIS A 117 -17.72 -4.88 2.22
N GLU A 118 -18.81 -5.59 2.45
CA GLU A 118 -18.76 -6.93 3.01
C GLU A 118 -18.27 -7.94 1.99
N LEU A 119 -17.29 -8.76 2.39
CA LEU A 119 -16.70 -9.81 1.57
C LEU A 119 -17.01 -11.23 2.06
N SER A 120 -17.86 -11.37 3.08
CA SER A 120 -18.21 -12.67 3.69
C SER A 120 -18.71 -13.67 2.67
N VAL A 121 -18.19 -14.91 2.73
CA VAL A 121 -18.55 -16.02 1.83
C VAL A 121 -18.84 -17.29 2.62
N GLN A 122 -19.79 -18.10 2.15
CA GLN A 122 -20.26 -19.27 2.91
C GLN A 122 -19.17 -20.29 3.23
N ARG A 123 -18.21 -20.50 2.32
CA ARG A 123 -17.12 -21.46 2.49
C ARG A 123 -16.09 -21.06 3.55
N ARG A 124 -16.10 -19.82 3.99
CA ARG A 124 -15.14 -19.26 4.96
C ARG A 124 -15.81 -18.82 6.26
N ARG A 125 -16.74 -19.61 6.78
CA ARG A 125 -17.53 -19.26 7.98
C ARG A 125 -16.70 -18.84 9.17
N SER A 126 -15.55 -19.46 9.40
CA SER A 126 -14.64 -19.10 10.49
C SER A 126 -13.96 -17.73 10.32
N TRP A 127 -13.94 -17.20 9.07
CA TRP A 127 -13.40 -15.89 8.73
C TRP A 127 -14.48 -14.84 8.47
N ASN A 128 -15.75 -15.23 8.60
CA ASN A 128 -16.85 -14.29 8.48
C ASN A 128 -17.17 -13.66 9.84
N PRO A 129 -17.59 -12.39 9.86
CA PRO A 129 -17.66 -11.51 8.69
C PRO A 129 -16.27 -11.10 8.21
N ALA A 130 -16.17 -10.72 6.92
CA ALA A 130 -14.99 -10.14 6.32
C ALA A 130 -15.37 -8.93 5.49
N SER A 131 -14.48 -7.95 5.36
CA SER A 131 -14.74 -6.71 4.63
C SER A 131 -13.49 -6.09 4.05
N VAL A 132 -13.70 -5.15 3.13
CA VAL A 132 -12.71 -4.18 2.67
C VAL A 132 -13.26 -2.78 2.92
N VAL A 133 -12.43 -1.89 3.43
CA VAL A 133 -12.77 -0.47 3.54
C VAL A 133 -12.21 0.29 2.35
N GLN A 134 -13.01 1.18 1.78
CA GLN A 134 -12.66 2.04 0.66
C GLN A 134 -12.74 3.50 1.07
N ALA A 135 -11.77 4.29 0.62
CA ALA A 135 -11.83 5.75 0.64
C ALA A 135 -11.46 6.31 -0.73
N VAL A 136 -12.21 7.27 -1.21
CA VAL A 136 -11.84 8.08 -2.37
C VAL A 136 -11.37 9.44 -1.87
N THR A 137 -10.19 9.86 -2.32
CA THR A 137 -9.62 11.16 -1.98
C THR A 137 -9.08 11.85 -3.23
N GLN A 138 -8.72 13.13 -3.12
CA GLN A 138 -8.02 13.86 -4.19
C GLN A 138 -6.57 14.13 -3.79
N ILE A 139 -5.65 13.75 -4.69
CA ILE A 139 -4.24 14.09 -4.59
C ILE A 139 -3.92 15.00 -5.78
N GLU A 140 -3.47 16.21 -5.50
CA GLU A 140 -3.29 17.27 -6.51
C GLU A 140 -4.53 17.49 -7.41
N GLY A 141 -5.74 17.37 -6.83
CA GLY A 141 -7.01 17.52 -7.56
C GLY A 141 -7.45 16.29 -8.35
N ILE A 142 -6.71 15.19 -8.30
CA ILE A 142 -6.97 13.95 -9.04
C ILE A 142 -7.54 12.89 -8.10
N PRO A 143 -8.70 12.26 -8.44
CA PRO A 143 -9.29 11.24 -7.59
C PRO A 143 -8.47 9.95 -7.60
N VAL A 144 -8.23 9.42 -6.40
CA VAL A 144 -7.59 8.12 -6.15
C VAL A 144 -8.49 7.31 -5.22
N SER A 145 -8.78 6.10 -5.61
CA SER A 145 -9.49 5.12 -4.78
C SER A 145 -8.49 4.25 -4.02
N PHE A 146 -8.68 4.13 -2.73
CA PHE A 146 -7.79 3.43 -1.83
C PHE A 146 -8.57 2.39 -1.03
N TYR A 147 -8.11 1.14 -1.05
CA TYR A 147 -8.73 0.03 -0.36
C TYR A 147 -7.77 -0.58 0.67
N SER A 148 -8.26 -0.79 1.90
CA SER A 148 -7.56 -1.59 2.92
C SER A 148 -8.38 -2.83 3.20
N LEU A 149 -7.80 -4.01 3.01
CA LEU A 149 -8.46 -5.31 3.20
C LEU A 149 -7.70 -6.20 4.19
N HIS A 150 -8.46 -7.14 4.77
CA HIS A 150 -7.93 -8.26 5.51
C HIS A 150 -8.76 -9.49 5.14
N ILE A 151 -8.16 -10.44 4.41
CA ILE A 151 -8.86 -11.61 3.87
C ILE A 151 -8.24 -12.91 4.38
N CYS A 152 -8.98 -14.01 4.26
CA CYS A 152 -8.47 -15.32 4.63
C CYS A 152 -7.56 -15.90 3.55
N ARG A 153 -6.74 -16.86 3.96
CA ARG A 153 -5.91 -17.66 3.04
C ARG A 153 -6.79 -18.42 2.05
N SER A 154 -6.41 -18.41 0.78
CA SER A 154 -6.96 -19.26 -0.27
C SER A 154 -6.37 -20.66 -0.17
N THR A 155 -7.22 -21.70 -0.15
CA THR A 155 -6.76 -23.08 0.08
C THR A 155 -7.06 -24.00 -1.09
N ASP A 156 -7.78 -23.56 -2.11
CA ASP A 156 -8.12 -24.38 -3.27
C ASP A 156 -8.13 -23.61 -4.60
N SER A 157 -7.98 -24.32 -5.71
CA SER A 157 -7.93 -23.78 -7.08
C SER A 157 -9.26 -23.19 -7.57
N HIS A 158 -10.36 -23.49 -6.89
CA HIS A 158 -11.70 -23.00 -7.22
C HIS A 158 -12.24 -22.06 -6.15
N ASP A 159 -11.33 -21.31 -5.50
CA ASP A 159 -11.71 -20.46 -4.40
C ASP A 159 -12.63 -19.33 -4.85
N THR A 160 -13.86 -19.38 -4.36
CA THR A 160 -14.83 -18.30 -4.42
C THR A 160 -14.72 -17.42 -3.17
N GLY A 161 -13.49 -17.26 -2.66
CA GLY A 161 -13.19 -16.58 -1.41
C GLY A 161 -13.34 -15.07 -1.47
N HIS A 162 -12.87 -14.43 -0.43
CA HIS A 162 -12.98 -12.97 -0.25
C HIS A 162 -12.37 -12.18 -1.41
N ALA A 163 -11.21 -12.61 -1.95
CA ALA A 163 -10.57 -11.95 -3.09
C ALA A 163 -11.46 -12.00 -4.35
N HIS A 164 -12.04 -13.17 -4.64
CA HIS A 164 -12.95 -13.31 -5.79
C HIS A 164 -14.19 -12.44 -5.62
N ARG A 165 -14.73 -12.33 -4.41
CA ARG A 165 -15.85 -11.44 -4.15
C ARG A 165 -15.46 -9.98 -4.35
N PHE A 166 -14.27 -9.58 -3.90
CA PHE A 166 -13.75 -8.25 -4.15
C PHE A 166 -13.68 -7.94 -5.65
N VAL A 167 -13.03 -8.80 -6.45
CA VAL A 167 -12.82 -8.55 -7.88
C VAL A 167 -14.11 -8.63 -8.71
N ASN A 168 -15.09 -9.39 -8.27
CA ASN A 168 -16.35 -9.58 -9.00
C ASN A 168 -17.46 -8.60 -8.60
N GLU A 169 -17.50 -8.16 -7.34
CA GLU A 169 -18.62 -7.41 -6.82
C GLU A 169 -18.25 -5.98 -6.36
N VAL A 170 -17.01 -5.73 -6.00
CA VAL A 170 -16.55 -4.44 -5.47
C VAL A 170 -15.78 -3.66 -6.51
N LEU A 171 -14.68 -4.22 -7.02
CA LEU A 171 -13.78 -3.56 -7.96
C LEU A 171 -14.49 -3.05 -9.24
N PRO A 172 -15.43 -3.78 -9.86
CA PRO A 172 -16.12 -3.30 -11.07
C PRO A 172 -17.04 -2.09 -10.84
N LYS A 173 -17.37 -1.79 -9.58
CA LYS A 173 -18.20 -0.61 -9.21
C LYS A 173 -17.37 0.64 -8.97
N ASP A 174 -16.05 0.50 -8.83
CA ASP A 174 -15.16 1.65 -8.71
C ASP A 174 -15.16 2.44 -10.03
N LYS A 175 -15.31 3.74 -9.92
CA LYS A 175 -15.36 4.64 -11.07
C LYS A 175 -14.07 5.44 -11.26
N THR A 176 -13.09 5.18 -10.41
CA THR A 176 -11.78 5.79 -10.57
C THR A 176 -10.88 4.88 -11.43
N ASP A 177 -10.00 5.50 -12.22
CA ASP A 177 -8.98 4.76 -12.98
C ASP A 177 -7.68 4.59 -12.17
N ARG A 178 -7.64 5.15 -10.96
CA ARG A 178 -6.47 5.16 -10.08
C ARG A 178 -6.82 4.48 -8.78
N ILE A 179 -6.50 3.20 -8.73
CA ILE A 179 -6.87 2.32 -7.62
C ILE A 179 -5.61 1.80 -6.94
N ILE A 180 -5.60 1.85 -5.61
CA ILE A 180 -4.63 1.20 -4.74
C ILE A 180 -5.39 0.26 -3.82
N LEU A 181 -4.98 -1.01 -3.82
CA LEU A 181 -5.50 -2.05 -2.96
C LEU A 181 -4.36 -2.60 -2.12
N LEU A 182 -4.49 -2.56 -0.81
CA LEU A 182 -3.44 -3.02 0.08
C LEU A 182 -3.98 -3.67 1.36
N GLY A 183 -3.10 -4.32 2.10
CA GLY A 183 -3.41 -4.92 3.40
C GLY A 183 -2.80 -6.29 3.58
N ASP A 184 -3.36 -7.01 4.55
CA ASP A 184 -3.05 -8.39 4.84
C ASP A 184 -3.95 -9.33 4.01
N PHE A 185 -3.35 -9.95 3.02
CA PHE A 185 -4.07 -10.88 2.14
C PHE A 185 -4.06 -12.32 2.66
N ASN A 186 -3.24 -12.64 3.68
CA ASN A 186 -3.03 -14.01 4.15
C ASN A 186 -2.67 -15.00 3.02
N ASN A 187 -2.17 -14.51 1.90
CA ASN A 187 -1.83 -15.25 0.69
C ASN A 187 -0.48 -14.77 0.16
N GLU A 188 0.32 -15.69 -0.36
CA GLU A 188 1.59 -15.38 -1.00
C GLU A 188 1.42 -15.12 -2.50
N MET A 189 2.40 -14.46 -3.14
CA MET A 189 2.39 -14.28 -4.59
C MET A 189 2.31 -15.65 -5.30
N GLY A 190 1.40 -15.74 -6.27
CA GLY A 190 1.10 -16.99 -6.95
C GLY A 190 -0.10 -17.77 -6.38
N ASP A 191 -0.60 -17.43 -5.19
CA ASP A 191 -1.84 -18.00 -4.67
C ASP A 191 -3.06 -17.55 -5.49
N ASN A 192 -4.10 -18.38 -5.57
CA ASN A 192 -5.29 -18.13 -6.38
C ASN A 192 -5.98 -16.80 -6.08
N ALA A 193 -5.97 -16.38 -4.82
CA ALA A 193 -6.53 -15.10 -4.41
C ALA A 193 -5.83 -13.91 -5.08
N LEU A 194 -4.49 -13.92 -5.11
CA LEU A 194 -3.70 -12.84 -5.70
C LEU A 194 -3.74 -12.91 -7.23
N GLN A 195 -3.70 -14.11 -7.80
CA GLN A 195 -3.90 -14.29 -9.25
C GLN A 195 -5.26 -13.75 -9.73
N ALA A 196 -6.32 -13.87 -8.91
CA ALA A 196 -7.63 -13.30 -9.26
C ALA A 196 -7.58 -11.76 -9.32
N ILE A 197 -6.85 -11.13 -8.41
CA ILE A 197 -6.65 -9.67 -8.38
C ILE A 197 -5.83 -9.21 -9.59
N GLU A 198 -4.76 -9.93 -9.94
CA GLU A 198 -3.94 -9.65 -11.12
C GLU A 198 -4.73 -9.79 -12.42
N LYS A 199 -5.52 -10.86 -12.56
CA LYS A 199 -6.42 -11.09 -13.71
C LYS A 199 -7.50 -10.02 -13.84
N ALA A 200 -7.86 -9.36 -12.73
CA ALA A 200 -8.77 -8.22 -12.74
C ALA A 200 -8.10 -6.90 -13.14
N GLY A 201 -6.83 -6.93 -13.57
CA GLY A 201 -6.08 -5.77 -14.08
C GLY A 201 -5.33 -4.96 -13.03
N MET A 202 -5.12 -5.53 -11.83
CA MET A 202 -4.24 -4.94 -10.82
C MET A 202 -2.82 -5.48 -10.95
N ARG A 203 -1.82 -4.70 -10.58
CA ARG A 203 -0.39 -5.09 -10.60
C ARG A 203 0.16 -5.12 -9.18
N ALA A 204 0.96 -6.13 -8.87
CA ALA A 204 1.66 -6.23 -7.59
C ALA A 204 2.93 -5.37 -7.59
N THR A 205 3.16 -4.62 -6.51
CA THR A 205 4.36 -3.79 -6.38
C THR A 205 5.64 -4.62 -6.37
N TRP A 206 5.61 -5.82 -5.82
CA TRP A 206 6.77 -6.71 -5.71
C TRP A 206 7.37 -7.09 -7.06
N GLU A 207 6.52 -7.42 -8.03
CA GLU A 207 6.94 -7.81 -9.37
C GLU A 207 7.58 -6.65 -10.12
N ASP A 208 6.94 -5.48 -10.07
CA ASP A 208 7.42 -4.30 -10.78
C ASP A 208 8.69 -3.70 -10.16
N LEU A 209 8.85 -3.83 -8.84
CA LEU A 209 10.09 -3.46 -8.13
C LEU A 209 11.16 -4.54 -8.22
N LYS A 210 10.83 -5.73 -8.77
CA LYS A 210 11.73 -6.89 -8.88
C LYS A 210 12.25 -7.36 -7.52
N ILE A 211 11.43 -7.28 -6.49
CA ILE A 211 11.75 -7.78 -5.16
C ILE A 211 11.50 -9.29 -5.14
N ASP A 212 12.53 -10.05 -4.82
CA ASP A 212 12.44 -11.51 -4.67
C ASP A 212 11.77 -11.88 -3.34
N VAL A 213 10.44 -11.90 -3.34
CA VAL A 213 9.63 -12.19 -2.15
C VAL A 213 9.87 -13.58 -1.57
N SER A 214 10.51 -14.50 -2.30
CA SER A 214 10.86 -15.83 -1.77
C SER A 214 11.95 -15.78 -0.69
N LYS A 215 12.66 -14.67 -0.59
CA LYS A 215 13.72 -14.42 0.42
C LYS A 215 13.25 -13.51 1.55
N GLU A 216 12.02 -13.04 1.47
CA GLU A 216 11.45 -12.06 2.39
C GLU A 216 10.29 -12.65 3.18
N PHE A 217 9.86 -11.94 4.21
CA PHE A 217 8.64 -12.27 4.96
C PHE A 217 8.03 -11.00 5.57
N THR A 218 6.71 -11.00 5.68
CA THR A 218 5.97 -9.96 6.40
C THR A 218 5.28 -10.48 7.65
N TYR A 219 5.05 -11.79 7.77
CA TYR A 219 4.40 -12.41 8.93
C TYR A 219 5.41 -13.10 9.87
N ASN A 220 5.07 -13.22 11.15
CA ASN A 220 5.92 -13.68 12.26
C ASN A 220 7.15 -12.80 12.54
N ALA A 221 7.00 -11.50 12.41
CA ALA A 221 8.06 -10.54 12.69
C ALA A 221 8.57 -10.60 14.17
N LEU A 222 7.73 -11.08 15.10
CA LEU A 222 8.11 -11.31 16.51
C LEU A 222 8.93 -12.58 16.72
N ASP A 223 8.82 -13.56 15.82
CA ASP A 223 9.58 -14.82 15.83
C ASP A 223 10.05 -15.16 14.40
N PRO A 224 11.10 -14.50 13.90
CA PRO A 224 11.54 -14.65 12.50
C PRO A 224 11.95 -16.07 12.10
N GLN A 225 12.19 -16.96 13.06
CA GLN A 225 12.49 -18.37 12.78
C GLN A 225 11.26 -19.15 12.30
N LYS A 226 10.07 -18.59 12.51
CA LYS A 226 8.78 -19.14 12.07
C LYS A 226 8.15 -18.29 10.96
N ASN A 227 8.95 -17.64 10.13
CA ASN A 227 8.42 -16.84 9.04
C ASN A 227 7.51 -17.69 8.13
N HIS A 228 6.50 -17.03 7.54
CA HIS A 228 5.52 -17.66 6.65
C HIS A 228 5.41 -16.90 5.32
N GLY A 229 6.50 -16.23 4.92
CA GLY A 229 6.56 -15.52 3.66
C GLY A 229 5.90 -14.15 3.67
N VAL A 230 5.74 -13.58 2.48
CA VAL A 230 5.14 -12.25 2.25
C VAL A 230 3.66 -12.41 2.00
N ILE A 231 2.84 -11.97 2.96
CA ILE A 231 1.36 -12.03 2.90
C ILE A 231 0.70 -10.65 2.96
N ASP A 232 1.48 -9.60 3.18
CA ASP A 232 1.05 -8.21 3.08
C ASP A 232 1.46 -7.65 1.73
N HIS A 233 0.51 -7.10 0.99
CA HIS A 233 0.74 -6.67 -0.38
C HIS A 233 0.17 -5.29 -0.66
N ILE A 234 0.72 -4.65 -1.70
CA ILE A 234 0.20 -3.45 -2.32
C ILE A 234 0.01 -3.73 -3.80
N PHE A 235 -1.23 -3.60 -4.27
CA PHE A 235 -1.61 -3.66 -5.67
C PHE A 235 -2.06 -2.30 -6.16
N TYR A 236 -1.89 -2.03 -7.44
CA TYR A 236 -2.31 -0.78 -8.06
C TYR A 236 -2.82 -1.00 -9.48
N SER A 237 -3.63 -0.07 -9.99
CA SER A 237 -4.22 -0.17 -11.34
C SER A 237 -3.15 -0.18 -12.43
N ALA A 238 -3.31 -1.03 -13.46
CA ALA A 238 -2.30 -1.38 -14.45
C ALA A 238 -1.76 -0.22 -15.30
N LYS A 239 -2.50 0.90 -15.40
CA LYS A 239 -2.05 2.11 -16.13
C LYS A 239 -1.10 3.00 -15.32
N SER A 240 -0.65 2.53 -14.16
CA SER A 240 0.21 3.24 -13.23
C SER A 240 1.58 2.58 -13.15
N LYS A 241 2.49 3.16 -12.38
CA LYS A 241 3.83 2.63 -12.20
C LYS A 241 4.25 2.79 -10.74
N VAL A 242 4.74 1.72 -10.12
CA VAL A 242 5.47 1.84 -8.84
C VAL A 242 6.87 2.37 -9.12
N THR A 243 7.31 3.33 -8.31
CA THR A 243 8.63 3.97 -8.46
C THR A 243 9.58 3.59 -7.34
N GLU A 244 9.05 3.32 -6.15
CA GLU A 244 9.80 2.95 -4.96
C GLU A 244 8.92 2.14 -4.02
N GLY A 245 9.49 1.32 -3.14
CA GLY A 245 8.75 0.59 -2.13
C GLY A 245 9.53 -0.58 -1.55
N GLY A 246 8.92 -1.28 -0.61
CA GLY A 246 9.52 -2.45 0.02
C GLY A 246 8.89 -2.79 1.37
N ILE A 247 9.54 -3.71 2.06
CA ILE A 247 9.23 -4.08 3.44
C ILE A 247 9.98 -3.15 4.38
N ILE A 248 9.32 -2.64 5.41
CA ILE A 248 9.96 -1.79 6.41
C ILE A 248 10.61 -2.69 7.48
N GLU A 249 11.93 -2.72 7.46
CA GLU A 249 12.69 -3.44 8.46
C GLU A 249 12.82 -2.63 9.75
N LEU A 250 12.49 -3.27 10.87
CA LEU A 250 12.50 -2.65 12.18
C LEU A 250 13.52 -3.33 13.10
N LYS A 251 14.28 -2.54 13.87
CA LYS A 251 15.18 -3.08 14.91
C LYS A 251 14.44 -3.87 15.99
N LYS A 252 13.20 -3.50 16.25
CA LYS A 252 12.28 -4.16 17.18
C LYS A 252 10.92 -4.26 16.49
N ALA A 253 10.39 -5.45 16.35
CA ALA A 253 9.06 -5.65 15.81
C ALA A 253 8.00 -4.96 16.70
N LEU A 254 7.07 -4.26 16.05
CA LEU A 254 5.95 -3.54 16.69
C LEU A 254 4.61 -4.27 16.51
N SER A 255 4.61 -5.35 15.74
CA SER A 255 3.51 -6.28 15.47
C SER A 255 4.10 -7.63 15.09
N ASP A 256 3.30 -8.66 14.98
CA ASP A 256 3.67 -9.95 14.36
C ASP A 256 3.79 -9.84 12.83
N HIS A 257 3.39 -8.72 12.23
CA HIS A 257 3.67 -8.38 10.83
C HIS A 257 4.78 -7.33 10.70
N LYS A 258 5.37 -7.22 9.49
CA LYS A 258 6.18 -6.09 9.05
C LYS A 258 5.34 -5.17 8.18
N PRO A 259 5.48 -3.84 8.30
CA PRO A 259 4.80 -2.92 7.39
C PRO A 259 5.39 -3.00 5.99
N VAL A 260 4.56 -2.74 4.98
CA VAL A 260 4.97 -2.60 3.58
C VAL A 260 4.58 -1.23 3.07
N TRP A 261 5.37 -0.66 2.14
CA TRP A 261 5.11 0.65 1.57
C TRP A 261 5.46 0.72 0.10
N ALA A 262 4.88 1.68 -0.61
CA ALA A 262 5.22 1.97 -2.00
C ALA A 262 4.94 3.43 -2.36
N GLU A 263 5.66 3.94 -3.37
CA GLU A 263 5.32 5.14 -4.11
C GLU A 263 4.80 4.74 -5.48
N ILE A 264 3.59 5.21 -5.82
CA ILE A 264 2.91 4.89 -7.06
C ILE A 264 2.71 6.17 -7.86
N ALA A 265 3.22 6.19 -9.09
CA ALA A 265 3.04 7.28 -10.03
C ALA A 265 1.80 7.00 -10.91
N PHE A 266 0.80 7.86 -10.81
CA PHE A 266 -0.37 7.86 -11.68
C PHE A 266 -0.26 8.97 -12.73
N SER A 267 -0.54 8.66 -13.99
CA SER A 267 -0.62 9.69 -15.03
C SER A 267 -1.73 10.70 -14.72
N LYS A 268 -1.46 11.98 -14.93
CA LYS A 268 -2.47 13.06 -14.91
C LYS A 268 -3.40 12.98 -16.13
N ASP A 269 -2.89 12.51 -17.24
CA ASP A 269 -3.54 12.48 -18.56
C ASP A 269 -4.24 11.14 -18.84
N LEU A 270 -4.79 10.46 -17.84
CA LEU A 270 -5.64 9.30 -18.10
C LEU A 270 -6.85 9.81 -18.90
N GLU A 271 -6.79 9.60 -20.22
CA GLU A 271 -7.89 9.92 -21.12
C GLU A 271 -9.18 9.26 -20.60
N LYS A 272 -10.23 10.07 -20.56
CA LYS A 272 -11.60 9.56 -20.47
C LYS A 272 -11.84 8.79 -21.77
N GLY A 273 -11.51 7.51 -21.81
CA GLY A 273 -11.74 6.86 -23.05
C GLY A 273 -11.32 5.40 -23.08
N GLU A 274 -12.23 4.63 -23.49
CA GLU A 274 -12.28 3.19 -23.67
C GLU A 274 -12.54 2.41 -22.39
N ALA A 275 -13.83 2.48 -21.96
CA ALA A 275 -14.45 1.35 -21.31
C ALA A 275 -14.20 0.13 -22.21
N THR A 276 -13.15 -0.63 -21.89
CA THR A 276 -12.90 -1.92 -22.54
C THR A 276 -14.14 -2.76 -22.28
N LYS A 277 -14.95 -2.90 -23.32
CA LYS A 277 -16.05 -3.86 -23.35
C LYS A 277 -15.43 -5.22 -23.19
N LEU A 278 -15.35 -5.70 -21.95
CA LEU A 278 -15.20 -7.11 -21.66
C LEU A 278 -16.49 -7.79 -22.12
N LYS A 279 -16.41 -8.38 -23.32
CA LYS A 279 -17.39 -9.36 -23.81
C LYS A 279 -17.14 -10.70 -23.16
#